data_aa52c8f85e7373d3fe2deb973c038fe6
#
_entry.id   aa52c8f85e7373d3fe2deb973c038fe6
#
_cell.length_a   1.000
_cell.length_b   1.000
_cell.length_c   1.000
_cell.angle_alpha   90.00
_cell.angle_beta   90.00
_cell.angle_gamma   90.00
#
_symmetry.space_group_name_H-M   'P 1'
#
loop_
_entity.id
_entity.type
_entity.pdbx_description
1 polymer ?
#
loop_
_entity_poly.entity_id
_entity_poly.type
_entity_poly.pdbx_seq_one_letter_code
_entity_poly.pdbx_strand_id
1 'polypeptide(L)'
;METRIFGRTEMPISILGFGCGAVGGLMVRGAPQDQERAVARALEVGINYFDTAVQYGHGASETNLGIVLAKLKPAQAFVGTKVRIPPEDFSRIDTAVADSLDGSLQRLGMDHVDIFHLHNAITVNGGGDTLSAKQVLEQVVPAFQKLQKSGKTRFLGITAVGETAALHQVVDANVFDSAQVSYNMLNASAAQPLPAGYPAQDYGRLFDHTQKAGVGVVGIRVLAGGALTGTAERHPIASPPPAPIGSALNYETDMERAQRLMPLVREGFVGSLPEAATRFAISHPAMGTILVGMATPDEFEAGLAAVLKGPLPQAALNRLATLAKGFVGEGR
;
A
#
# COMPACT_ATOMS: atom_id res chain seq x y z
N MET A 1 6.31 -17.07 8.19
CA MET A 1 5.55 -16.29 7.14
C MET A 1 6.10 -16.65 5.77
N GLU A 2 5.23 -16.79 4.74
CA GLU A 2 5.67 -16.91 3.34
C GLU A 2 6.45 -15.66 2.93
N THR A 3 7.56 -15.83 2.21
CA THR A 3 8.33 -14.73 1.61
C THR A 3 8.33 -14.85 0.10
N ARG A 4 8.39 -13.72 -0.58
CA ARG A 4 8.51 -13.61 -2.04
C ARG A 4 9.69 -12.73 -2.40
N ILE A 5 10.38 -13.04 -3.49
CA ILE A 5 11.41 -12.17 -4.03
C ILE A 5 10.73 -10.91 -4.56
N PHE A 6 11.14 -9.76 -4.06
CA PHE A 6 10.48 -8.48 -4.30
C PHE A 6 11.02 -7.82 -5.58
N GLY A 7 10.42 -8.19 -6.71
CA GLY A 7 10.86 -7.72 -8.01
C GLY A 7 12.35 -7.96 -8.25
N ARG A 8 13.02 -6.99 -8.87
CA ARG A 8 14.47 -7.04 -9.16
C ARG A 8 15.36 -6.68 -7.97
N THR A 9 14.77 -6.37 -6.79
CA THR A 9 15.56 -6.01 -5.60
C THR A 9 16.24 -7.19 -4.93
N GLU A 10 15.80 -8.41 -5.27
CA GLU A 10 16.22 -9.67 -4.65
C GLU A 10 15.91 -9.76 -3.14
N MET A 11 15.23 -8.78 -2.55
CA MET A 11 14.82 -8.84 -1.14
C MET A 11 13.75 -9.93 -0.93
N PRO A 12 13.96 -10.88 -0.01
CA PRO A 12 12.93 -11.85 0.36
C PRO A 12 11.94 -11.18 1.33
N ILE A 13 10.90 -10.53 0.80
CA ILE A 13 9.89 -9.81 1.59
C ILE A 13 8.74 -10.75 1.96
N SER A 14 8.27 -10.66 3.22
CA SER A 14 7.08 -11.38 3.69
C SER A 14 5.83 -10.94 2.92
N ILE A 15 4.96 -11.90 2.55
CA ILE A 15 3.73 -11.62 1.80
C ILE A 15 2.76 -10.69 2.55
N LEU A 16 2.82 -10.65 3.87
CA LEU A 16 2.21 -9.64 4.71
C LEU A 16 3.29 -8.70 5.21
N GLY A 17 3.18 -7.42 4.90
CA GLY A 17 3.98 -6.35 5.48
C GLY A 17 3.23 -5.67 6.63
N PHE A 18 3.97 -4.99 7.49
CA PHE A 18 3.43 -4.21 8.60
C PHE A 18 3.16 -2.78 8.16
N GLY A 19 1.88 -2.43 7.95
CA GLY A 19 1.46 -1.09 7.55
C GLY A 19 1.36 -0.14 8.74
N CYS A 20 2.21 0.88 8.80
CA CYS A 20 2.21 1.90 9.85
C CYS A 20 1.29 3.10 9.53
N GLY A 21 0.36 2.94 8.58
CA GLY A 21 -0.45 4.01 8.02
C GLY A 21 -1.42 4.68 9.00
N ALA A 22 -1.73 5.95 8.73
CA ALA A 22 -2.62 6.75 9.57
C ALA A 22 -4.09 6.28 9.55
N VAL A 23 -4.51 5.50 8.53
CA VAL A 23 -5.90 5.05 8.37
C VAL A 23 -6.33 4.13 9.52
N GLY A 24 -5.56 3.09 9.84
CA GLY A 24 -5.76 2.28 11.04
C GLY A 24 -5.32 3.01 12.31
N GLY A 25 -4.16 3.64 12.26
CA GLY A 25 -3.68 4.57 13.27
C GLY A 25 -2.85 3.97 14.39
N LEU A 26 -2.65 2.66 14.45
CA LEU A 26 -1.89 2.01 15.54
C LEU A 26 -0.51 2.68 15.75
N MET A 27 0.30 2.81 14.69
CA MET A 27 1.63 3.40 14.80
C MET A 27 1.62 4.94 14.88
N VAL A 28 0.46 5.60 14.80
CA VAL A 28 0.31 7.06 14.88
C VAL A 28 -0.28 7.49 16.21
N ARG A 29 -1.34 6.82 16.67
CA ARG A 29 -2.18 7.21 17.81
C ARG A 29 -2.39 6.08 18.83
N GLY A 30 -1.88 4.88 18.57
CA GLY A 30 -1.97 3.75 19.47
C GLY A 30 -1.09 3.93 20.71
N ALA A 31 -1.44 3.24 21.78
CA ALA A 31 -0.61 3.22 22.98
C ALA A 31 0.77 2.59 22.67
N PRO A 32 1.88 3.12 23.26
CA PRO A 32 3.22 2.57 23.00
C PRO A 32 3.34 1.07 23.25
N GLN A 33 2.64 0.55 24.25
CA GLN A 33 2.63 -0.88 24.57
C GLN A 33 1.97 -1.72 23.48
N ASP A 34 0.90 -1.20 22.86
CA ASP A 34 0.21 -1.89 21.75
C ASP A 34 1.03 -1.84 20.47
N GLN A 35 1.72 -0.71 20.20
CA GLN A 35 2.66 -0.58 19.09
C GLN A 35 3.80 -1.60 19.21
N GLU A 36 4.44 -1.67 20.38
CA GLU A 36 5.51 -2.63 20.64
C GLU A 36 5.02 -4.08 20.54
N ARG A 37 3.87 -4.41 21.15
CA ARG A 37 3.27 -5.74 21.11
C ARG A 37 3.01 -6.19 19.66
N ALA A 38 2.42 -5.32 18.84
CA ALA A 38 2.09 -5.65 17.46
C ALA A 38 3.35 -5.83 16.59
N VAL A 39 4.36 -4.95 16.74
CA VAL A 39 5.62 -5.06 15.98
C VAL A 39 6.42 -6.29 16.44
N ALA A 40 6.50 -6.56 17.75
CA ALA A 40 7.17 -7.75 18.27
C ALA A 40 6.51 -9.03 17.72
N ARG A 41 5.19 -9.08 17.72
CA ARG A 41 4.44 -10.20 17.17
C ARG A 41 4.64 -10.35 15.66
N ALA A 42 4.68 -9.24 14.91
CA ALA A 42 4.98 -9.26 13.48
C ALA A 42 6.37 -9.89 13.21
N LEU A 43 7.38 -9.48 13.94
CA LEU A 43 8.74 -10.02 13.83
C LEU A 43 8.79 -11.51 14.20
N GLU A 44 8.11 -11.92 15.28
CA GLU A 44 8.02 -13.31 15.73
C GLU A 44 7.46 -14.25 14.66
N VAL A 45 6.43 -13.81 13.92
CA VAL A 45 5.82 -14.62 12.85
C VAL A 45 6.53 -14.49 11.50
N GLY A 46 7.66 -13.76 11.45
CA GLY A 46 8.51 -13.62 10.27
C GLY A 46 8.05 -12.55 9.28
N ILE A 47 7.27 -11.55 9.73
CA ILE A 47 7.06 -10.33 8.95
C ILE A 47 8.34 -9.50 9.02
N ASN A 48 8.84 -9.08 7.86
CA ASN A 48 10.10 -8.39 7.75
C ASN A 48 10.05 -7.09 6.93
N TYR A 49 8.88 -6.63 6.48
CA TYR A 49 8.70 -5.36 5.79
C TYR A 49 7.79 -4.43 6.58
N PHE A 50 8.27 -3.22 6.86
CA PHE A 50 7.59 -2.17 7.62
C PHE A 50 7.45 -0.93 6.74
N ASP A 51 6.22 -0.48 6.51
CA ASP A 51 5.91 0.64 5.63
C ASP A 51 5.37 1.84 6.41
N THR A 52 6.08 2.95 6.38
CA THR A 52 5.71 4.20 7.03
C THR A 52 5.75 5.38 6.04
N ALA A 53 5.52 6.59 6.51
CA ALA A 53 5.67 7.86 5.78
C ALA A 53 5.69 9.05 6.73
N VAL A 54 6.35 10.14 6.32
CA VAL A 54 6.33 11.40 7.07
C VAL A 54 4.92 11.97 7.23
N GLN A 55 4.02 11.75 6.25
CA GLN A 55 2.63 12.20 6.30
C GLN A 55 1.79 11.45 7.36
N TYR A 56 2.25 10.32 7.87
CA TYR A 56 1.50 9.54 8.85
C TYR A 56 1.68 10.14 10.25
N GLY A 57 0.74 11.01 10.63
CA GLY A 57 0.77 11.73 11.90
C GLY A 57 1.92 12.74 11.99
N HIS A 58 2.26 13.41 10.88
CA HIS A 58 3.36 14.39 10.83
C HIS A 58 4.68 13.84 11.38
N GLY A 59 5.04 12.61 10.98
CA GLY A 59 6.25 11.93 11.41
C GLY A 59 6.10 11.04 12.66
N ALA A 60 4.96 11.08 13.35
CA ALA A 60 4.73 10.25 14.53
C ALA A 60 4.91 8.75 14.24
N SER A 61 4.43 8.28 13.08
CA SER A 61 4.58 6.88 12.66
C SER A 61 6.04 6.47 12.50
N GLU A 62 6.87 7.31 11.88
CA GLU A 62 8.31 7.05 11.74
C GLU A 62 9.01 7.04 13.11
N THR A 63 8.70 8.01 13.97
CA THR A 63 9.28 8.10 15.32
C THR A 63 8.91 6.86 16.16
N ASN A 64 7.64 6.47 16.17
CA ASN A 64 7.18 5.32 16.94
C ASN A 64 7.77 4.01 16.41
N LEU A 65 7.83 3.85 15.08
CA LEU A 65 8.46 2.67 14.47
C LEU A 65 9.95 2.61 14.83
N GLY A 66 10.67 3.73 14.73
CA GLY A 66 12.08 3.83 15.08
C GLY A 66 12.36 3.43 16.54
N ILE A 67 11.57 3.94 17.48
CA ILE A 67 11.67 3.60 18.92
C ILE A 67 11.49 2.09 19.13
N VAL A 68 10.46 1.50 18.51
CA VAL A 68 10.15 0.08 18.69
C VAL A 68 11.23 -0.80 18.07
N LEU A 69 11.69 -0.50 16.83
CA LEU A 69 12.74 -1.28 16.16
C LEU A 69 14.09 -1.17 16.91
N ALA A 70 14.43 0.02 17.41
CA ALA A 70 15.65 0.21 18.23
C ALA A 70 15.61 -0.61 19.52
N LYS A 71 14.43 -0.79 20.13
CA LYS A 71 14.24 -1.60 21.32
C LYS A 71 14.32 -3.10 21.01
N LEU A 72 13.63 -3.56 19.96
CA LEU A 72 13.51 -4.99 19.62
C LEU A 72 14.74 -5.53 18.88
N LYS A 73 15.49 -4.69 18.19
CA LYS A 73 16.73 -5.02 17.46
C LYS A 73 16.58 -6.26 16.58
N PRO A 74 15.61 -6.30 15.65
CA PRO A 74 15.41 -7.47 14.80
C PRO A 74 16.66 -7.76 13.95
N ALA A 75 16.94 -9.04 13.73
CA ALA A 75 18.06 -9.45 12.86
C ALA A 75 17.85 -9.02 11.40
N GLN A 76 16.61 -8.90 10.97
CA GLN A 76 16.23 -8.40 9.64
C GLN A 76 14.90 -7.65 9.72
N ALA A 77 14.88 -6.39 9.27
CA ALA A 77 13.70 -5.61 9.03
C ALA A 77 13.97 -4.68 7.84
N PHE A 78 13.19 -4.82 6.79
CA PHE A 78 13.19 -3.89 5.65
C PHE A 78 12.23 -2.75 5.94
N VAL A 79 12.69 -1.52 5.79
CA VAL A 79 11.89 -0.32 6.07
C VAL A 79 11.67 0.48 4.81
N GLY A 80 10.39 0.80 4.52
CA GLY A 80 10.01 1.74 3.48
C GLY A 80 9.42 3.01 4.09
N THR A 81 9.89 4.18 3.60
CA THR A 81 9.25 5.47 3.88
C THR A 81 9.01 6.26 2.60
N LYS A 82 8.38 7.43 2.71
CA LYS A 82 7.87 8.15 1.54
C LYS A 82 8.05 9.66 1.68
N VAL A 83 8.20 10.34 0.54
CA VAL A 83 8.14 11.80 0.45
C VAL A 83 6.92 12.23 -0.37
N ARG A 84 6.16 13.19 0.12
CA ARG A 84 5.22 13.98 -0.66
C ARG A 84 5.82 15.38 -0.82
N ILE A 85 6.10 15.73 -2.05
CA ILE A 85 6.65 17.03 -2.41
C ILE A 85 5.47 18.01 -2.53
N PRO A 86 5.39 19.06 -1.71
CA PRO A 86 4.31 20.02 -1.81
C PRO A 86 4.54 20.97 -3.00
N PRO A 87 3.48 21.62 -3.53
CA PRO A 87 3.58 22.45 -4.73
C PRO A 87 4.62 23.58 -4.67
N GLU A 88 4.79 24.18 -3.50
CA GLU A 88 5.79 25.23 -3.24
C GLU A 88 7.23 24.75 -3.44
N ASP A 89 7.46 23.45 -3.36
CA ASP A 89 8.78 22.83 -3.51
C ASP A 89 9.04 22.28 -4.92
N PHE A 90 8.11 22.38 -5.85
CA PHE A 90 8.29 21.87 -7.22
C PHE A 90 9.42 22.54 -7.99
N SER A 91 9.85 23.76 -7.59
CA SER A 91 11.02 24.43 -8.16
C SER A 91 12.36 23.98 -7.54
N ARG A 92 12.34 23.23 -6.43
CA ARG A 92 13.52 22.78 -5.70
C ARG A 92 13.44 21.30 -5.26
N ILE A 93 12.90 20.44 -6.11
CA ILE A 93 12.64 19.01 -5.83
C ILE A 93 13.87 18.30 -5.25
N ASP A 94 15.06 18.55 -5.78
CA ASP A 94 16.30 17.93 -5.33
C ASP A 94 16.55 18.17 -3.83
N THR A 95 16.44 19.42 -3.37
CA THR A 95 16.61 19.80 -1.96
C THR A 95 15.47 19.27 -1.10
N ALA A 96 14.22 19.45 -1.55
CA ALA A 96 13.03 19.03 -0.78
C ALA A 96 13.03 17.51 -0.51
N VAL A 97 13.44 16.71 -1.50
CA VAL A 97 13.53 15.26 -1.38
C VAL A 97 14.65 14.87 -0.41
N ALA A 98 15.80 15.53 -0.47
CA ALA A 98 16.93 15.27 0.43
C ALA A 98 16.58 15.63 1.89
N ASP A 99 16.04 16.81 2.11
CA ASP A 99 15.63 17.28 3.45
C ASP A 99 14.56 16.36 4.06
N SER A 100 13.61 15.90 3.22
CA SER A 100 12.55 14.99 3.66
C SER A 100 13.11 13.64 4.13
N LEU A 101 14.04 13.04 3.35
CA LEU A 101 14.63 11.75 3.74
C LEU A 101 15.53 11.92 4.98
N ASP A 102 16.31 12.97 5.07
CA ASP A 102 17.15 13.23 6.24
C ASP A 102 16.32 13.35 7.52
N GLY A 103 15.20 14.09 7.46
CA GLY A 103 14.25 14.15 8.56
C GLY A 103 13.60 12.80 8.88
N SER A 104 13.30 11.98 7.87
CA SER A 104 12.76 10.62 8.07
C SER A 104 13.78 9.71 8.74
N LEU A 105 15.03 9.72 8.30
CA LEU A 105 16.11 8.94 8.91
C LEU A 105 16.34 9.34 10.38
N GLN A 106 16.30 10.64 10.67
CA GLN A 106 16.40 11.12 12.06
C GLN A 106 15.26 10.61 12.93
N ARG A 107 13.99 10.65 12.45
CA ARG A 107 12.83 10.14 13.21
C ARG A 107 12.86 8.63 13.39
N LEU A 108 13.29 7.89 12.37
CA LEU A 108 13.46 6.44 12.43
C LEU A 108 14.66 6.00 13.26
N GLY A 109 15.64 6.89 13.51
CA GLY A 109 16.90 6.55 14.16
C GLY A 109 17.75 5.58 13.31
N MET A 110 17.74 5.74 12.00
CA MET A 110 18.38 4.86 11.02
C MET A 110 19.32 5.65 10.10
N ASP A 111 20.38 5.00 9.61
CA ASP A 111 21.30 5.59 8.64
C ASP A 111 20.78 5.50 7.19
N HIS A 112 19.89 4.55 6.92
CA HIS A 112 19.27 4.36 5.62
C HIS A 112 17.89 3.69 5.76
N VAL A 113 17.09 3.76 4.69
CA VAL A 113 15.89 2.95 4.49
C VAL A 113 16.09 2.01 3.30
N ASP A 114 15.33 0.92 3.26
CA ASP A 114 15.40 -0.02 2.13
C ASP A 114 14.71 0.52 0.89
N ILE A 115 13.52 1.11 1.06
CA ILE A 115 12.76 1.66 -0.07
C ILE A 115 12.32 3.09 0.25
N PHE A 116 12.62 4.02 -0.68
CA PHE A 116 12.12 5.39 -0.59
C PHE A 116 11.12 5.66 -1.72
N HIS A 117 9.87 5.98 -1.36
CA HIS A 117 8.78 6.14 -2.31
C HIS A 117 8.41 7.60 -2.55
N LEU A 118 8.11 7.96 -3.80
CA LEU A 118 7.36 9.16 -4.12
C LEU A 118 5.89 8.96 -3.72
N HIS A 119 5.33 9.87 -2.92
CA HIS A 119 3.96 9.78 -2.39
C HIS A 119 2.96 10.71 -3.10
N ASN A 120 3.41 11.54 -4.05
CA ASN A 120 2.54 12.36 -4.88
C ASN A 120 1.74 11.49 -5.86
N ALA A 121 0.52 11.90 -6.15
CA ALA A 121 -0.21 11.36 -7.29
C ALA A 121 0.49 11.77 -8.60
N ILE A 122 0.49 10.87 -9.58
CA ILE A 122 1.17 11.05 -10.86
C ILE A 122 0.11 11.16 -11.97
N THR A 123 0.13 12.25 -12.71
CA THR A 123 -0.84 12.54 -13.77
C THR A 123 -0.13 12.82 -15.09
N VAL A 124 -0.86 12.90 -16.19
CA VAL A 124 -0.28 13.21 -17.50
C VAL A 124 0.29 14.62 -17.52
N ASN A 125 -0.45 15.59 -16.98
CA ASN A 125 -0.10 17.01 -17.07
C ASN A 125 0.50 17.61 -15.80
N GLY A 126 0.36 16.93 -14.64
CA GLY A 126 0.68 17.51 -13.34
C GLY A 126 -0.33 18.58 -12.93
N GLY A 127 0.05 19.41 -11.97
CA GLY A 127 -0.74 20.55 -11.49
C GLY A 127 -1.38 20.30 -10.12
N GLY A 128 -1.68 21.40 -9.41
CA GLY A 128 -2.08 21.31 -8.01
C GLY A 128 -0.98 20.65 -7.19
N ASP A 129 -1.34 19.60 -6.46
CA ASP A 129 -0.42 18.79 -5.64
C ASP A 129 0.07 17.50 -6.34
N THR A 130 -0.21 17.36 -7.65
CA THR A 130 0.21 16.22 -8.48
C THR A 130 1.45 16.55 -9.31
N LEU A 131 2.24 15.53 -9.61
CA LEU A 131 3.39 15.63 -10.53
C LEU A 131 3.03 15.00 -11.87
N SER A 132 3.49 15.60 -12.96
CA SER A 132 3.42 14.94 -14.26
C SER A 132 4.42 13.78 -14.34
N ALA A 133 4.11 12.76 -15.15
CA ALA A 133 5.06 11.68 -15.43
C ALA A 133 6.42 12.23 -15.90
N LYS A 134 6.42 13.32 -16.70
CA LYS A 134 7.63 14.03 -17.13
C LYS A 134 8.43 14.59 -15.94
N GLN A 135 7.77 15.31 -15.01
CA GLN A 135 8.45 15.85 -13.81
C GLN A 135 9.02 14.71 -12.95
N VAL A 136 8.29 13.61 -12.79
CA VAL A 136 8.79 12.45 -12.06
C VAL A 136 10.06 11.92 -12.69
N LEU A 137 10.07 11.68 -14.01
CA LEU A 137 11.22 11.08 -14.69
C LEU A 137 12.41 12.03 -14.81
N GLU A 138 12.18 13.32 -15.05
CA GLU A 138 13.25 14.30 -15.30
C GLU A 138 13.78 14.99 -14.04
N GLN A 139 13.01 15.05 -12.96
CA GLN A 139 13.39 15.80 -11.74
C GLN A 139 13.43 14.90 -10.48
N VAL A 140 12.38 14.11 -10.21
CA VAL A 140 12.35 13.25 -9.01
C VAL A 140 13.35 12.10 -9.11
N VAL A 141 13.39 11.42 -10.24
CA VAL A 141 14.31 10.28 -10.44
C VAL A 141 15.77 10.67 -10.22
N PRO A 142 16.31 11.75 -10.83
CA PRO A 142 17.68 12.17 -10.56
C PRO A 142 17.94 12.50 -9.08
N ALA A 143 16.98 13.14 -8.39
CA ALA A 143 17.08 13.44 -6.96
C ALA A 143 17.14 12.14 -6.12
N PHE A 144 16.25 11.19 -6.40
CA PHE A 144 16.23 9.88 -5.74
C PHE A 144 17.52 9.09 -5.97
N GLN A 145 18.03 9.10 -7.19
CA GLN A 145 19.30 8.44 -7.53
C GLN A 145 20.51 9.01 -6.80
N LYS A 146 20.53 10.32 -6.49
CA LYS A 146 21.55 10.92 -5.64
C LYS A 146 21.51 10.35 -4.22
N LEU A 147 20.30 10.20 -3.65
CA LEU A 147 20.11 9.60 -2.33
C LEU A 147 20.51 8.12 -2.30
N GLN A 148 20.18 7.38 -3.36
CA GLN A 148 20.60 6.00 -3.53
C GLN A 148 22.13 5.88 -3.61
N LYS A 149 22.78 6.72 -4.40
CA LYS A 149 24.25 6.76 -4.52
C LYS A 149 24.95 7.14 -3.21
N SER A 150 24.31 7.97 -2.38
CA SER A 150 24.84 8.32 -1.05
C SER A 150 24.58 7.24 0.02
N GLY A 151 23.89 6.16 -0.32
CA GLY A 151 23.58 5.06 0.58
C GLY A 151 22.42 5.33 1.55
N LYS A 152 21.70 6.46 1.42
CA LYS A 152 20.55 6.80 2.30
C LYS A 152 19.29 5.99 1.98
N THR A 153 19.19 5.42 0.79
CA THR A 153 18.15 4.45 0.42
C THR A 153 18.76 3.40 -0.49
N ARG A 154 18.24 2.15 -0.42
CA ARG A 154 18.71 1.06 -1.29
C ARG A 154 17.95 1.02 -2.60
N PHE A 155 16.64 1.23 -2.56
CA PHE A 155 15.74 1.08 -3.68
C PHE A 155 14.77 2.27 -3.79
N LEU A 156 14.31 2.53 -5.01
CA LEU A 156 13.45 3.65 -5.34
C LEU A 156 12.03 3.15 -5.63
N GLY A 157 11.02 3.87 -5.15
CA GLY A 157 9.63 3.48 -5.34
C GLY A 157 8.68 4.63 -5.64
N ILE A 158 7.47 4.25 -6.03
CA ILE A 158 6.33 5.16 -6.19
C ILE A 158 5.11 4.63 -5.44
N THR A 159 4.21 5.51 -5.01
CA THR A 159 2.82 5.15 -4.83
C THR A 159 2.12 5.32 -6.19
N ALA A 160 1.64 4.22 -6.74
CA ALA A 160 0.99 4.22 -8.05
C ALA A 160 -0.46 4.73 -7.94
N VAL A 161 -0.59 6.00 -7.54
CA VAL A 161 -1.84 6.76 -7.45
C VAL A 161 -1.82 7.86 -8.50
N GLY A 162 -2.92 8.03 -9.25
CA GLY A 162 -3.03 9.04 -10.29
C GLY A 162 -3.61 8.49 -11.59
N GLU A 163 -3.25 9.07 -12.72
CA GLU A 163 -3.79 8.70 -14.04
C GLU A 163 -3.09 7.47 -14.61
N THR A 164 -3.84 6.50 -15.08
CA THR A 164 -3.34 5.21 -15.58
C THR A 164 -2.24 5.36 -16.63
N ALA A 165 -2.43 6.25 -17.62
CA ALA A 165 -1.43 6.47 -18.67
C ALA A 165 -0.09 6.99 -18.11
N ALA A 166 -0.15 7.89 -17.12
CA ALA A 166 1.05 8.40 -16.46
C ALA A 166 1.74 7.34 -15.61
N LEU A 167 0.97 6.50 -14.91
CA LEU A 167 1.50 5.38 -14.13
C LEU A 167 2.21 4.36 -15.02
N HIS A 168 1.61 3.98 -16.16
CA HIS A 168 2.25 3.10 -17.14
C HIS A 168 3.56 3.69 -17.66
N GLN A 169 3.55 4.98 -18.06
CA GLN A 169 4.76 5.67 -18.54
C GLN A 169 5.90 5.62 -17.51
N VAL A 170 5.58 5.88 -16.23
CA VAL A 170 6.59 5.91 -15.15
C VAL A 170 7.12 4.50 -14.83
N VAL A 171 6.25 3.49 -14.79
CA VAL A 171 6.65 2.09 -14.55
C VAL A 171 7.48 1.54 -15.72
N ASP A 172 7.02 1.79 -16.96
CA ASP A 172 7.71 1.31 -18.18
C ASP A 172 9.09 1.99 -18.40
N ALA A 173 9.34 3.14 -17.79
CA ALA A 173 10.65 3.78 -17.80
C ALA A 173 11.74 2.97 -17.09
N ASN A 174 11.36 1.93 -16.33
CA ASN A 174 12.26 0.97 -15.71
C ASN A 174 13.30 1.59 -14.74
N VAL A 175 12.92 2.67 -14.05
CA VAL A 175 13.79 3.41 -13.12
C VAL A 175 13.41 3.20 -11.65
N PHE A 176 12.22 2.67 -11.37
CA PHE A 176 11.75 2.37 -10.02
C PHE A 176 11.78 0.86 -9.75
N ASP A 177 12.06 0.51 -8.50
CA ASP A 177 12.19 -0.88 -8.02
C ASP A 177 10.92 -1.36 -7.32
N SER A 178 10.10 -0.42 -6.83
CA SER A 178 8.88 -0.69 -6.06
C SER A 178 7.71 0.18 -6.52
N ALA A 179 6.50 -0.41 -6.53
CA ALA A 179 5.26 0.32 -6.73
C ALA A 179 4.20 -0.11 -5.71
N GLN A 180 3.66 0.86 -4.97
CA GLN A 180 2.50 0.64 -4.10
C GLN A 180 1.22 0.78 -4.93
N VAL A 181 0.50 -0.31 -5.16
CA VAL A 181 -0.66 -0.37 -6.05
C VAL A 181 -1.92 -0.63 -5.26
N SER A 182 -2.96 0.19 -5.48
CA SER A 182 -4.30 -0.08 -4.94
C SER A 182 -4.88 -1.32 -5.63
N TYR A 183 -5.16 -2.36 -4.84
CA TYR A 183 -5.68 -3.62 -5.33
C TYR A 183 -6.58 -4.28 -4.29
N ASN A 184 -7.86 -4.43 -4.61
CA ASN A 184 -8.84 -5.02 -3.71
C ASN A 184 -10.07 -5.55 -4.47
N MET A 185 -11.02 -6.16 -3.76
CA MET A 185 -12.21 -6.78 -4.34
C MET A 185 -13.16 -5.80 -5.04
N LEU A 186 -13.06 -4.48 -4.79
CA LEU A 186 -13.85 -3.44 -5.46
C LEU A 186 -13.18 -2.92 -6.72
N ASN A 187 -11.86 -3.11 -6.86
CA ASN A 187 -11.12 -2.77 -8.08
C ASN A 187 -9.94 -3.73 -8.29
N ALA A 188 -10.13 -4.66 -9.20
CA ALA A 188 -9.12 -5.65 -9.59
C ALA A 188 -8.38 -5.27 -10.89
N SER A 189 -8.56 -4.06 -11.44
CA SER A 189 -8.07 -3.69 -12.77
C SER A 189 -6.56 -3.64 -12.93
N ALA A 190 -5.82 -3.57 -11.83
CA ALA A 190 -4.37 -3.71 -11.89
C ALA A 190 -3.91 -5.11 -12.34
N ALA A 191 -4.76 -6.14 -12.13
CA ALA A 191 -4.46 -7.54 -12.46
C ALA A 191 -5.22 -8.05 -13.69
N GLN A 192 -6.42 -7.54 -13.95
CA GLN A 192 -7.31 -8.09 -14.98
C GLN A 192 -8.17 -7.01 -15.64
N PRO A 193 -8.62 -7.17 -16.89
CA PRO A 193 -9.53 -6.23 -17.52
C PRO A 193 -10.82 -6.07 -16.72
N LEU A 194 -11.33 -4.84 -16.62
CA LEU A 194 -12.66 -4.58 -16.09
C LEU A 194 -13.73 -4.83 -17.17
N PRO A 195 -14.92 -5.30 -16.79
CA PRO A 195 -16.07 -5.28 -17.68
C PRO A 195 -16.38 -3.85 -18.16
N ALA A 196 -16.83 -3.69 -19.41
CA ALA A 196 -17.27 -2.39 -19.91
C ALA A 196 -18.36 -1.79 -19.00
N GLY A 197 -18.22 -0.51 -18.65
CA GLY A 197 -19.13 0.17 -17.73
C GLY A 197 -18.96 -0.20 -16.26
N TYR A 198 -17.88 -0.87 -15.88
CA TYR A 198 -17.54 -1.08 -14.47
C TYR A 198 -17.17 0.25 -13.81
N PRO A 199 -17.76 0.59 -12.65
CA PRO A 199 -17.67 1.94 -12.10
C PRO A 199 -16.42 2.13 -11.22
N ALA A 200 -15.23 1.94 -11.78
CA ALA A 200 -13.94 2.14 -11.13
C ALA A 200 -12.92 2.71 -12.12
N GLN A 201 -11.79 3.20 -11.60
CA GLN A 201 -10.63 3.53 -12.45
C GLN A 201 -10.08 2.23 -13.04
N ASP A 202 -9.90 2.19 -14.35
CA ASP A 202 -9.20 1.07 -14.99
C ASP A 202 -7.68 1.33 -14.95
N TYR A 203 -6.97 0.53 -14.15
CA TYR A 203 -5.50 0.57 -14.09
C TYR A 203 -4.82 -0.12 -15.29
N GLY A 204 -5.60 -0.65 -16.26
CA GLY A 204 -5.08 -1.20 -17.51
C GLY A 204 -4.07 -2.32 -17.31
N ARG A 205 -4.33 -3.22 -16.34
CA ARG A 205 -3.42 -4.34 -16.00
C ARG A 205 -2.00 -3.86 -15.60
N LEU A 206 -1.92 -2.87 -14.73
CA LEU A 206 -0.64 -2.31 -14.25
C LEU A 206 0.34 -3.38 -13.72
N PHE A 207 -0.15 -4.53 -13.25
CA PHE A 207 0.72 -5.64 -12.83
C PHE A 207 1.51 -6.26 -13.98
N ASP A 208 1.02 -6.25 -15.21
CA ASP A 208 1.79 -6.72 -16.37
C ASP A 208 2.99 -5.78 -16.62
N HIS A 209 2.78 -4.46 -16.48
CA HIS A 209 3.85 -3.46 -16.60
C HIS A 209 4.89 -3.63 -15.48
N THR A 210 4.44 -3.80 -14.22
CA THR A 210 5.36 -4.01 -13.09
C THR A 210 6.16 -5.31 -13.25
N GLN A 211 5.54 -6.40 -13.66
CA GLN A 211 6.23 -7.68 -13.90
C GLN A 211 7.26 -7.56 -15.02
N LYS A 212 6.89 -6.94 -16.17
CA LYS A 212 7.80 -6.72 -17.30
C LYS A 212 9.01 -5.87 -16.90
N ALA A 213 8.81 -4.86 -16.04
CA ALA A 213 9.87 -3.98 -15.56
C ALA A 213 10.64 -4.55 -14.35
N GLY A 214 10.26 -5.72 -13.84
CA GLY A 214 10.86 -6.29 -12.62
C GLY A 214 10.59 -5.48 -11.36
N VAL A 215 9.51 -4.68 -11.34
CA VAL A 215 9.12 -3.83 -10.20
C VAL A 215 8.37 -4.65 -9.16
N GLY A 216 8.82 -4.62 -7.91
CA GLY A 216 8.14 -5.26 -6.79
C GLY A 216 6.83 -4.53 -6.43
N VAL A 217 5.75 -5.28 -6.26
CA VAL A 217 4.43 -4.71 -5.96
C VAL A 217 4.13 -4.80 -4.47
N VAL A 218 3.78 -3.65 -3.87
CA VAL A 218 3.19 -3.54 -2.55
C VAL A 218 1.69 -3.28 -2.71
N GLY A 219 0.86 -4.23 -2.33
CA GLY A 219 -0.60 -4.07 -2.35
C GLY A 219 -1.07 -3.15 -1.23
N ILE A 220 -1.69 -2.03 -1.59
CA ILE A 220 -2.29 -1.08 -0.65
C ILE A 220 -3.80 -1.04 -0.82
N ARG A 221 -4.50 -0.42 0.15
CA ARG A 221 -5.98 -0.32 0.14
C ARG A 221 -6.67 -1.68 0.07
N VAL A 222 -6.06 -2.71 0.61
CA VAL A 222 -6.59 -4.09 0.66
C VAL A 222 -8.01 -4.13 1.22
N LEU A 223 -8.29 -3.37 2.28
CA LEU A 223 -9.62 -3.23 2.87
C LEU A 223 -10.40 -2.01 2.34
N ALA A 224 -10.01 -1.42 1.19
CA ALA A 224 -10.67 -0.23 0.61
C ALA A 224 -10.87 0.91 1.64
N GLY A 225 -9.85 1.21 2.45
CA GLY A 225 -9.94 2.23 3.50
C GLY A 225 -10.83 1.86 4.69
N GLY A 226 -11.26 0.62 4.77
CA GLY A 226 -12.16 0.08 5.77
C GLY A 226 -13.54 -0.32 5.22
N ALA A 227 -13.89 0.04 3.97
CA ALA A 227 -15.18 -0.32 3.39
C ALA A 227 -15.39 -1.85 3.34
N LEU A 228 -14.34 -2.62 3.09
CA LEU A 228 -14.37 -4.08 3.05
C LEU A 228 -14.31 -4.74 4.44
N THR A 229 -14.48 -3.99 5.54
CA THR A 229 -14.72 -4.59 6.86
C THR A 229 -16.16 -5.07 7.02
N GLY A 230 -17.09 -4.55 6.21
CA GLY A 230 -18.51 -4.87 6.30
C GLY A 230 -19.25 -4.11 7.41
N THR A 231 -18.60 -3.20 8.12
CA THR A 231 -19.20 -2.34 9.14
C THR A 231 -18.77 -0.89 8.96
N ALA A 232 -19.63 0.04 9.35
CA ALA A 232 -19.31 1.46 9.42
C ALA A 232 -18.57 1.83 10.71
N GLU A 233 -18.57 0.96 11.70
CA GLU A 233 -17.86 1.18 12.96
C GLU A 233 -16.34 1.23 12.73
N ARG A 234 -15.72 2.23 13.34
CA ARG A 234 -14.26 2.41 13.29
C ARG A 234 -13.72 2.55 14.70
N HIS A 235 -12.56 1.97 14.91
CA HIS A 235 -11.88 2.15 16.20
C HIS A 235 -11.58 3.64 16.45
N PRO A 236 -11.67 4.14 17.69
CA PRO A 236 -11.47 5.58 18.01
C PRO A 236 -10.15 6.17 17.53
N ILE A 237 -9.07 5.38 17.49
CA ILE A 237 -7.77 5.84 16.99
C ILE A 237 -7.63 5.74 15.47
N ALA A 238 -8.56 5.10 14.75
CA ALA A 238 -8.55 5.10 13.30
C ALA A 238 -8.86 6.52 12.76
N SER A 239 -8.36 6.84 11.57
CA SER A 239 -8.75 8.09 10.91
C SER A 239 -10.24 8.04 10.50
N PRO A 240 -10.88 9.19 10.27
CA PRO A 240 -12.11 9.22 9.49
C PRO A 240 -11.97 8.42 8.20
N PRO A 241 -13.08 7.96 7.59
CA PRO A 241 -13.03 7.24 6.33
C PRO A 241 -12.23 8.02 5.28
N PRO A 242 -11.15 7.44 4.72
CA PRO A 242 -10.39 8.14 3.69
C PRO A 242 -11.10 8.10 2.34
N ALA A 243 -10.86 9.08 1.49
CA ALA A 243 -11.33 9.04 0.10
C ALA A 243 -10.88 7.73 -0.58
N PRO A 244 -11.73 7.09 -1.39
CA PRO A 244 -11.37 5.91 -2.16
C PRO A 244 -10.21 6.18 -3.11
N ILE A 245 -9.41 5.13 -3.40
CA ILE A 245 -8.37 5.17 -4.41
C ILE A 245 -8.75 4.19 -5.52
N GLY A 246 -9.22 4.73 -6.63
CA GLY A 246 -9.52 3.98 -7.84
C GLY A 246 -10.82 3.17 -7.82
N SER A 247 -11.51 3.00 -6.69
CA SER A 247 -12.80 2.29 -6.60
C SER A 247 -13.99 3.22 -6.89
N ALA A 248 -14.64 3.75 -5.87
CA ALA A 248 -15.73 4.73 -6.02
C ALA A 248 -15.23 6.18 -5.91
N LEU A 249 -16.14 7.16 -6.04
CA LEU A 249 -15.86 8.57 -5.77
C LEU A 249 -15.98 8.92 -4.28
N ASN A 250 -16.75 8.14 -3.51
CA ASN A 250 -16.93 8.34 -2.08
C ASN A 250 -16.94 7.00 -1.33
N TYR A 251 -16.70 7.09 -0.02
CA TYR A 251 -16.57 5.92 0.86
C TYR A 251 -17.90 5.18 1.05
N GLU A 252 -19.01 5.87 1.06
CA GLU A 252 -20.36 5.31 1.23
C GLU A 252 -20.67 4.33 0.09
N THR A 253 -20.36 4.70 -1.15
CA THR A 253 -20.52 3.81 -2.32
C THR A 253 -19.64 2.57 -2.21
N ASP A 254 -18.40 2.70 -1.74
CA ASP A 254 -17.55 1.53 -1.49
C ASP A 254 -18.13 0.62 -0.40
N MET A 255 -18.73 1.17 0.66
CA MET A 255 -19.42 0.41 1.71
C MET A 255 -20.65 -0.35 1.16
N GLU A 256 -21.48 0.30 0.36
CA GLU A 256 -22.65 -0.33 -0.26
C GLU A 256 -22.24 -1.50 -1.18
N ARG A 257 -21.19 -1.31 -1.99
CA ARG A 257 -20.63 -2.37 -2.83
C ARG A 257 -20.04 -3.51 -2.02
N ALA A 258 -19.34 -3.20 -0.92
CA ALA A 258 -18.79 -4.20 0.00
C ALA A 258 -19.90 -5.08 0.59
N GLN A 259 -21.06 -4.51 0.98
CA GLN A 259 -22.20 -5.29 1.48
C GLN A 259 -22.73 -6.30 0.44
N ARG A 260 -22.65 -5.98 -0.85
CA ARG A 260 -23.06 -6.89 -1.93
C ARG A 260 -22.08 -8.04 -2.17
N LEU A 261 -20.91 -8.01 -1.54
CA LEU A 261 -19.95 -9.13 -1.51
C LEU A 261 -20.18 -10.10 -0.33
N MET A 262 -21.12 -9.80 0.58
CA MET A 262 -21.47 -10.68 1.71
C MET A 262 -21.86 -12.12 1.32
N PRO A 263 -22.36 -12.42 0.09
CA PRO A 263 -22.54 -13.82 -0.32
C PRO A 263 -21.26 -14.66 -0.20
N LEU A 264 -20.05 -14.11 -0.34
CA LEU A 264 -18.81 -14.85 -0.12
C LEU A 264 -18.73 -15.44 1.31
N VAL A 265 -19.25 -14.71 2.30
CA VAL A 265 -19.32 -15.16 3.69
C VAL A 265 -20.49 -16.12 3.90
N ARG A 266 -21.71 -15.73 3.44
CA ARG A 266 -22.93 -16.52 3.65
C ARG A 266 -22.89 -17.89 2.99
N GLU A 267 -22.18 -18.01 1.86
CA GLU A 267 -21.99 -19.27 1.12
C GLU A 267 -20.80 -20.07 1.64
N GLY A 268 -20.11 -19.61 2.70
CA GLY A 268 -19.06 -20.34 3.40
C GLY A 268 -17.69 -20.39 2.71
N PHE A 269 -17.43 -19.50 1.73
CA PHE A 269 -16.09 -19.41 1.11
C PHE A 269 -15.05 -18.84 2.06
N VAL A 270 -15.46 -17.93 2.95
CA VAL A 270 -14.63 -17.24 3.94
C VAL A 270 -15.43 -16.96 5.20
N GLY A 271 -14.73 -16.71 6.32
CA GLY A 271 -15.38 -16.38 7.60
C GLY A 271 -15.81 -14.92 7.72
N SER A 272 -15.20 -14.02 6.94
CA SER A 272 -15.50 -12.57 6.98
C SER A 272 -15.08 -11.86 5.69
N LEU A 273 -15.59 -10.64 5.46
CA LEU A 273 -15.12 -9.82 4.33
C LEU A 273 -13.65 -9.38 4.46
N PRO A 274 -13.12 -8.98 5.65
CA PRO A 274 -11.70 -8.73 5.81
C PRO A 274 -10.82 -9.95 5.45
N GLU A 275 -11.24 -11.15 5.81
CA GLU A 275 -10.56 -12.38 5.39
C GLU A 275 -10.58 -12.52 3.87
N ALA A 276 -11.74 -12.33 3.24
CA ALA A 276 -11.86 -12.40 1.79
C ALA A 276 -10.94 -11.39 1.10
N ALA A 277 -10.96 -10.12 1.54
CA ALA A 277 -10.17 -9.05 0.96
C ALA A 277 -8.66 -9.29 1.08
N THR A 278 -8.22 -9.73 2.25
CA THR A 278 -6.81 -10.04 2.53
C THR A 278 -6.33 -11.21 1.67
N ARG A 279 -7.08 -12.31 1.64
CA ARG A 279 -6.76 -13.50 0.83
C ARG A 279 -6.86 -13.23 -0.67
N PHE A 280 -7.81 -12.38 -1.11
CA PHE A 280 -7.88 -11.92 -2.50
C PHE A 280 -6.60 -11.19 -2.92
N ALA A 281 -6.14 -10.25 -2.09
CA ALA A 281 -4.97 -9.44 -2.43
C ALA A 281 -3.70 -10.28 -2.62
N ILE A 282 -3.50 -11.35 -1.83
CA ILE A 282 -2.34 -12.26 -1.97
C ILE A 282 -2.52 -13.33 -3.05
N SER A 283 -3.70 -13.41 -3.69
CA SER A 283 -3.98 -14.45 -4.71
C SER A 283 -3.28 -14.22 -6.03
N HIS A 284 -2.85 -12.98 -6.32
CA HIS A 284 -2.19 -12.67 -7.58
C HIS A 284 -0.66 -12.87 -7.47
N PRO A 285 -0.01 -13.57 -8.44
CA PRO A 285 1.42 -13.88 -8.36
C PRO A 285 2.34 -12.66 -8.47
N ALA A 286 1.89 -11.54 -9.06
CA ALA A 286 2.65 -10.29 -9.10
C ALA A 286 2.74 -9.59 -7.73
N MET A 287 1.90 -9.97 -6.76
CA MET A 287 1.91 -9.37 -5.43
C MET A 287 3.15 -9.79 -4.65
N GLY A 288 4.02 -8.85 -4.34
CA GLY A 288 5.20 -9.08 -3.51
C GLY A 288 4.86 -9.08 -2.02
N THR A 289 4.11 -8.08 -1.58
CA THR A 289 3.63 -7.95 -0.19
C THR A 289 2.34 -7.14 -0.16
N ILE A 290 1.53 -7.30 0.88
CA ILE A 290 0.34 -6.47 1.11
C ILE A 290 0.45 -5.71 2.43
N LEU A 291 -0.17 -4.54 2.49
CA LEU A 291 -0.29 -3.73 3.69
C LEU A 291 -1.76 -3.67 4.12
N VAL A 292 -2.03 -4.15 5.33
CA VAL A 292 -3.34 -4.03 5.96
C VAL A 292 -3.27 -2.97 7.05
N GLY A 293 -4.16 -1.99 7.00
CA GLY A 293 -4.28 -0.98 8.06
C GLY A 293 -4.89 -1.59 9.31
N MET A 294 -4.38 -1.23 10.49
CA MET A 294 -4.84 -1.73 11.78
C MET A 294 -4.86 -0.62 12.84
N ALA A 295 -5.81 -0.70 13.76
CA ALA A 295 -5.91 0.16 14.93
C ALA A 295 -5.47 -0.55 16.21
N THR A 296 -5.56 -1.88 16.26
CA THR A 296 -5.25 -2.68 17.44
C THR A 296 -4.37 -3.88 17.08
N PRO A 297 -3.66 -4.46 18.08
CA PRO A 297 -2.98 -5.74 17.90
C PRO A 297 -3.93 -6.89 17.52
N ASP A 298 -5.19 -6.85 17.95
CA ASP A 298 -6.17 -7.89 17.60
C ASP A 298 -6.58 -7.81 16.12
N GLU A 299 -6.68 -6.60 15.55
CA GLU A 299 -6.87 -6.42 14.11
C GLU A 299 -5.66 -6.92 13.31
N PHE A 300 -4.45 -6.76 13.85
CA PHE A 300 -3.24 -7.37 13.27
C PHE A 300 -3.33 -8.89 13.26
N GLU A 301 -3.69 -9.52 14.38
CA GLU A 301 -3.85 -10.98 14.46
C GLU A 301 -4.94 -11.51 13.50
N ALA A 302 -6.03 -10.76 13.31
CA ALA A 302 -7.06 -11.12 12.35
C ALA A 302 -6.53 -11.09 10.90
N GLY A 303 -5.77 -10.06 10.53
CA GLY A 303 -5.10 -9.96 9.23
C GLY A 303 -4.08 -11.07 9.02
N LEU A 304 -3.26 -11.35 10.03
CA LEU A 304 -2.29 -12.46 10.05
C LEU A 304 -2.99 -13.81 9.85
N ALA A 305 -4.05 -14.09 10.62
CA ALA A 305 -4.81 -15.32 10.49
C ALA A 305 -5.41 -15.51 9.09
N ALA A 306 -5.86 -14.43 8.46
CA ALA A 306 -6.36 -14.45 7.09
C ALA A 306 -5.25 -14.82 6.09
N VAL A 307 -4.06 -14.22 6.19
CA VAL A 307 -2.92 -14.53 5.30
C VAL A 307 -2.45 -15.97 5.48
N LEU A 308 -2.41 -16.49 6.70
CA LEU A 308 -2.00 -17.87 6.98
C LEU A 308 -2.93 -18.94 6.37
N LYS A 309 -4.17 -18.59 6.04
CA LYS A 309 -5.09 -19.46 5.28
C LYS A 309 -4.73 -19.55 3.79
N GLY A 310 -3.78 -18.72 3.32
CA GLY A 310 -3.36 -18.66 1.92
C GLY A 310 -4.35 -17.95 1.00
N PRO A 311 -4.09 -17.97 -0.32
CA PRO A 311 -4.93 -17.34 -1.34
C PRO A 311 -6.39 -17.80 -1.31
N LEU A 312 -7.30 -17.01 -1.90
CA LEU A 312 -8.68 -17.46 -2.11
C LEU A 312 -8.71 -18.66 -3.05
N PRO A 313 -9.55 -19.68 -2.76
CA PRO A 313 -9.76 -20.78 -3.69
C PRO A 313 -10.43 -20.28 -4.99
N GLN A 314 -10.17 -20.95 -6.10
CA GLN A 314 -10.68 -20.55 -7.42
C GLN A 314 -12.21 -20.41 -7.46
N ALA A 315 -12.93 -21.24 -6.69
CA ALA A 315 -14.40 -21.14 -6.58
C ALA A 315 -14.84 -19.79 -5.98
N ALA A 316 -14.13 -19.29 -4.95
CA ALA A 316 -14.39 -17.98 -4.35
C ALA A 316 -14.05 -16.83 -5.32
N LEU A 317 -12.94 -16.94 -6.06
CA LEU A 317 -12.57 -15.95 -7.10
C LEU A 317 -13.62 -15.89 -8.22
N ASN A 318 -14.13 -17.03 -8.67
CA ASN A 318 -15.19 -17.12 -9.67
C ASN A 318 -16.51 -16.50 -9.14
N ARG A 319 -16.82 -16.76 -7.86
CA ARG A 319 -18.01 -16.17 -7.21
C ARG A 319 -17.88 -14.67 -7.09
N LEU A 320 -16.71 -14.16 -6.67
CA LEU A 320 -16.41 -12.73 -6.62
C LEU A 320 -16.57 -12.08 -8.00
N ALA A 321 -16.02 -12.68 -9.06
CA ALA A 321 -16.17 -12.17 -10.41
C ALA A 321 -17.64 -12.08 -10.85
N THR A 322 -18.47 -13.04 -10.43
CA THR A 322 -19.92 -13.01 -10.68
C THR A 322 -20.61 -11.87 -9.94
N LEU A 323 -20.28 -11.67 -8.66
CA LEU A 323 -20.85 -10.59 -7.84
C LEU A 323 -20.43 -9.21 -8.38
N ALA A 324 -19.18 -9.07 -8.79
CA ALA A 324 -18.65 -7.81 -9.32
C ALA A 324 -19.33 -7.37 -10.63
N LYS A 325 -19.85 -8.30 -11.45
CA LYS A 325 -20.68 -7.95 -12.62
C LYS A 325 -21.92 -7.14 -12.25
N GLY A 326 -22.45 -7.30 -11.04
CA GLY A 326 -23.57 -6.54 -10.55
C GLY A 326 -23.28 -5.05 -10.35
N PHE A 327 -22.04 -4.59 -10.41
CA PHE A 327 -21.66 -3.17 -10.33
C PHE A 327 -21.66 -2.48 -11.71
N VAL A 328 -21.71 -3.24 -12.81
CA VAL A 328 -21.67 -2.67 -14.17
C VAL A 328 -22.87 -1.78 -14.41
N GLY A 329 -22.63 -0.57 -14.94
CA GLY A 329 -23.67 0.43 -15.23
C GLY A 329 -23.98 1.36 -14.05
N GLU A 330 -23.39 1.15 -12.89
CA GLU A 330 -23.50 2.11 -11.78
C GLU A 330 -22.61 3.35 -12.01
N GLY A 331 -22.93 4.46 -11.36
CA GLY A 331 -22.05 5.62 -11.27
C GLY A 331 -20.77 5.27 -10.48
N ARG A 332 -19.65 5.88 -10.87
CA ARG A 332 -18.39 5.76 -10.13
C ARG A 332 -18.43 6.42 -8.77
#